data_c9156308ff4d555f417ddfed7b6bdd53
#
_entry.id   c9156308ff4d555f417ddfed7b6bdd53
#
_cell.length_a   1.000
_cell.length_b   1.000
_cell.length_c   1.000
_cell.angle_alpha   90.00
_cell.angle_beta   90.00
_cell.angle_gamma   90.00
#
_symmetry.space_group_name_H-M   'P 1'
#
loop_
_entity.id
_entity.type
_entity.pdbx_description
1 polymer ?
#
loop_
_entity_poly.entity_id
_entity_poly.type
_entity_poly.pdbx_seq_one_letter_code
_entity_poly.pdbx_strand_id
1 'polypeptide(L)'
;MLYLVSMAEPRVYDRSTDIEAPNARDFAQELNPEQHAAATFGNGPLLIVAGAGTGKTRTLVYRVAHLIQSGINPERILLLTFTRRSAQEMLARAVQLVGGMSRQVHGGTFHGTAHRLLRRFGPAAGLSGDFTIMDQGDAADLIQLSRAQLGYGDAKRRFPRKETLHYVYSRHVNTEFPVAE
;
A
#
# COMPACT_ATOMS: atom_id res chain seq x y z
N MET A 1 -3.44 -4.37 -9.81
CA MET A 1 -2.24 -3.57 -9.97
C MET A 1 -1.51 -3.58 -8.63
N LEU A 2 -0.30 -4.08 -8.60
CA LEU A 2 0.48 -4.20 -7.36
C LEU A 2 1.71 -3.30 -7.52
N TYR A 3 1.95 -2.44 -6.55
CA TYR A 3 3.10 -1.55 -6.52
C TYR A 3 4.11 -2.03 -5.47
N LEU A 4 5.33 -2.24 -5.87
CA LEU A 4 6.47 -2.35 -4.96
C LEU A 4 7.27 -1.05 -5.10
N VAL A 5 7.23 -0.19 -4.10
CA VAL A 5 8.05 1.01 -4.04
C VAL A 5 9.29 0.68 -3.22
N SER A 6 10.45 0.62 -3.88
CA SER A 6 11.74 0.61 -3.20
C SER A 6 12.20 2.06 -3.07
N MET A 7 12.17 2.62 -1.87
CA MET A 7 12.78 3.90 -1.56
C MET A 7 14.21 3.66 -1.07
N ALA A 8 15.18 3.75 -1.97
CA ALA A 8 16.58 3.73 -1.57
C ALA A 8 17.39 4.69 -2.45
N GLU A 9 17.81 5.80 -1.87
CA GLU A 9 19.06 6.42 -2.30
C GLU A 9 20.23 5.49 -1.93
N PRO A 10 21.28 5.38 -2.76
CA PRO A 10 22.42 4.50 -2.49
C PRO A 10 23.26 5.10 -1.35
N ARG A 11 22.91 4.83 -0.12
CA ARG A 11 23.86 4.95 0.99
C ARG A 11 24.72 3.71 0.98
N VAL A 12 26.02 3.90 0.77
CA VAL A 12 27.05 2.87 0.96
C VAL A 12 26.87 2.31 2.37
N TYR A 13 26.38 1.11 2.47
CA TYR A 13 26.26 0.38 3.73
C TYR A 13 27.56 -0.36 3.97
N ASP A 14 28.22 -0.06 5.10
CA ASP A 14 29.30 -0.87 5.62
C ASP A 14 28.78 -2.30 5.90
N ARG A 15 29.39 -3.29 5.24
CA ARG A 15 29.01 -4.72 5.29
C ARG A 15 29.49 -5.44 6.56
N SER A 16 29.82 -4.71 7.63
CA SER A 16 30.48 -5.27 8.82
C SER A 16 29.56 -5.84 9.90
N THR A 17 28.29 -6.05 9.63
CA THR A 17 27.47 -6.95 10.48
C THR A 17 27.20 -8.22 9.69
N ASP A 18 27.97 -9.25 9.97
CA ASP A 18 27.80 -10.63 9.51
C ASP A 18 26.45 -11.18 9.98
N ILE A 19 25.39 -10.83 9.26
CA ILE A 19 24.17 -11.64 9.28
C ILE A 19 24.51 -12.78 8.32
N GLU A 20 24.75 -13.98 8.85
CA GLU A 20 24.86 -15.19 8.05
C GLU A 20 23.66 -15.21 7.09
N ALA A 21 23.91 -14.96 5.82
CA ALA A 21 22.90 -15.05 4.80
C ALA A 21 22.40 -16.49 4.80
N PRO A 22 21.10 -16.76 5.02
CA PRO A 22 20.57 -18.10 4.90
C PRO A 22 20.98 -18.63 3.53
N ASN A 23 21.43 -19.89 3.43
CA ASN A 23 21.87 -20.56 2.21
C ASN A 23 21.16 -19.97 0.99
N ALA A 24 21.92 -19.29 0.12
CA ALA A 24 21.37 -18.57 -1.00
C ALA A 24 20.57 -19.55 -1.86
N ARG A 25 19.27 -19.47 -1.79
CA ARG A 25 18.34 -20.33 -2.52
C ARG A 25 18.34 -19.90 -3.97
N ASP A 26 18.65 -20.80 -4.88
CA ASP A 26 18.56 -20.54 -6.30
C ASP A 26 17.09 -20.54 -6.75
N PHE A 27 16.55 -19.36 -6.99
CA PHE A 27 15.15 -19.21 -7.43
C PHE A 27 14.96 -19.57 -8.92
N ALA A 28 16.03 -19.76 -9.70
CA ALA A 28 15.95 -20.09 -11.11
C ALA A 28 15.28 -21.47 -11.35
N GLN A 29 15.38 -22.36 -10.39
CA GLN A 29 14.75 -23.70 -10.46
C GLN A 29 13.26 -23.67 -10.09
N GLU A 30 12.80 -22.63 -9.42
CA GLU A 30 11.45 -22.54 -8.88
C GLU A 30 10.55 -21.58 -9.66
N LEU A 31 11.13 -20.72 -10.51
CA LEU A 31 10.44 -19.69 -11.27
C LEU A 31 10.65 -19.92 -12.77
N ASN A 32 9.68 -19.54 -13.58
CA ASN A 32 9.91 -19.45 -15.00
C ASN A 32 10.85 -18.25 -15.32
N PRO A 33 11.43 -18.16 -16.54
CA PRO A 33 12.41 -17.12 -16.87
C PRO A 33 11.91 -15.70 -16.62
N GLU A 34 10.66 -15.39 -16.96
CA GLU A 34 10.06 -14.06 -16.80
C GLU A 34 9.82 -13.74 -15.33
N GLN A 35 9.33 -14.69 -14.55
CA GLN A 35 9.15 -14.56 -13.11
C GLN A 35 10.49 -14.39 -12.41
N HIS A 36 11.51 -15.14 -12.83
CA HIS A 36 12.87 -15.04 -12.28
C HIS A 36 13.46 -13.66 -12.57
N ALA A 37 13.39 -13.19 -13.82
CA ALA A 37 13.86 -11.88 -14.21
C ALA A 37 13.18 -10.76 -13.41
N ALA A 38 11.85 -10.87 -13.19
CA ALA A 38 11.10 -9.90 -12.41
C ALA A 38 11.44 -9.96 -10.90
N ALA A 39 11.62 -11.14 -10.34
CA ALA A 39 11.97 -11.33 -8.93
C ALA A 39 13.39 -10.85 -8.61
N THR A 40 14.34 -11.03 -9.52
CA THR A 40 15.75 -10.66 -9.35
C THR A 40 16.10 -9.29 -9.97
N PHE A 41 15.12 -8.58 -10.51
CA PHE A 41 15.34 -7.25 -11.08
C PHE A 41 16.10 -6.33 -10.11
N GLY A 42 17.03 -5.55 -10.60
CA GLY A 42 17.87 -4.65 -9.82
C GLY A 42 17.08 -3.51 -9.16
N ASN A 43 17.74 -2.39 -8.94
CA ASN A 43 17.12 -1.19 -8.35
C ASN A 43 16.30 -0.43 -9.40
N GLY A 44 15.25 0.26 -8.94
CA GLY A 44 14.42 1.11 -9.77
C GLY A 44 12.96 0.63 -9.87
N PRO A 45 12.11 1.41 -10.52
CA PRO A 45 10.71 1.08 -10.72
C PRO A 45 10.57 -0.10 -11.68
N LEU A 46 9.73 -1.08 -11.31
CA LEU A 46 9.41 -2.24 -12.13
C LEU A 46 7.89 -2.39 -12.26
N LEU A 47 7.39 -2.39 -13.48
CA LEU A 47 6.00 -2.72 -13.78
C LEU A 47 5.91 -4.17 -14.29
N ILE A 48 5.15 -5.01 -13.60
CA ILE A 48 4.88 -6.39 -14.02
C ILE A 48 3.44 -6.44 -14.54
N VAL A 49 3.29 -6.70 -15.84
CA VAL A 49 1.99 -6.92 -16.49
C VAL A 49 1.79 -8.43 -16.66
N ALA A 50 0.76 -8.97 -16.01
CA ALA A 50 0.54 -10.42 -16.01
C ALA A 50 -0.96 -10.74 -15.86
N GLY A 51 -1.44 -11.75 -16.56
CA GLY A 51 -2.82 -12.22 -16.52
C GLY A 51 -3.22 -12.86 -15.17
N ALA A 52 -4.48 -13.21 -15.02
CA ALA A 52 -4.92 -13.99 -13.85
C ALA A 52 -4.27 -15.38 -13.88
N GLY A 53 -3.87 -15.90 -12.72
CA GLY A 53 -3.27 -17.24 -12.60
C GLY A 53 -1.81 -17.36 -13.04
N THR A 54 -1.16 -16.33 -13.59
CA THR A 54 0.23 -16.36 -14.08
C THR A 54 1.30 -16.33 -12.97
N GLY A 55 0.90 -16.32 -11.71
CA GLY A 55 1.83 -16.34 -10.59
C GLY A 55 2.34 -14.99 -10.11
N LYS A 56 1.65 -13.86 -10.40
CA LYS A 56 2.02 -12.51 -9.91
C LYS A 56 2.38 -12.47 -8.42
N THR A 57 1.52 -13.06 -7.60
CA THR A 57 1.75 -13.13 -6.15
C THR A 57 3.00 -13.92 -5.81
N ARG A 58 3.24 -15.02 -6.52
CA ARG A 58 4.46 -15.82 -6.37
C ARG A 58 5.70 -14.98 -6.70
N THR A 59 5.72 -14.32 -7.82
CA THR A 59 6.82 -13.43 -8.26
C THR A 59 7.16 -12.37 -7.20
N LEU A 60 6.14 -11.72 -6.60
CA LEU A 60 6.36 -10.73 -5.55
C LEU A 60 6.93 -11.33 -4.27
N VAL A 61 6.48 -12.51 -3.85
CA VAL A 61 7.03 -13.21 -2.69
C VAL A 61 8.52 -13.53 -2.92
N TYR A 62 8.86 -14.03 -4.12
CA TYR A 62 10.26 -14.28 -4.48
C TYR A 62 11.08 -13.01 -4.62
N ARG A 63 10.46 -11.88 -5.04
CA ARG A 63 11.11 -10.57 -5.01
C ARG A 63 11.48 -10.16 -3.59
N VAL A 64 10.57 -10.29 -2.63
CA VAL A 64 10.86 -10.02 -1.21
C VAL A 64 12.00 -10.91 -0.72
N ALA A 65 11.95 -12.20 -1.02
CA ALA A 65 12.98 -13.15 -0.65
C ALA A 65 14.34 -12.78 -1.25
N HIS A 66 14.38 -12.42 -2.54
CA HIS A 66 15.59 -11.96 -3.22
C HIS A 66 16.19 -10.70 -2.58
N LEU A 67 15.36 -9.72 -2.26
CA LEU A 67 15.82 -8.49 -1.61
C LEU A 67 16.48 -8.78 -0.25
N ILE A 68 15.88 -9.66 0.56
CA ILE A 68 16.44 -10.07 1.85
C ILE A 68 17.77 -10.83 1.66
N GLN A 69 17.83 -11.78 0.71
CA GLN A 69 19.06 -12.51 0.41
C GLN A 69 20.17 -11.60 -0.15
N SER A 70 19.79 -10.52 -0.82
CA SER A 70 20.73 -9.50 -1.31
C SER A 70 21.22 -8.55 -0.21
N GLY A 71 20.86 -8.79 1.06
CA GLY A 71 21.31 -8.01 2.22
C GLY A 71 20.46 -6.75 2.49
N ILE A 72 19.29 -6.61 1.89
CA ILE A 72 18.38 -5.51 2.22
C ILE A 72 17.70 -5.81 3.56
N ASN A 73 17.82 -4.86 4.51
CA ASN A 73 17.14 -4.99 5.79
C ASN A 73 15.63 -5.14 5.59
N PRO A 74 15.01 -6.24 6.09
CA PRO A 74 13.58 -6.50 5.95
C PRO A 74 12.67 -5.36 6.41
N GLU A 75 13.05 -4.59 7.43
CA GLU A 75 12.31 -3.42 7.91
C GLU A 75 12.21 -2.29 6.87
N ARG A 76 13.06 -2.30 5.85
CA ARG A 76 13.02 -1.34 4.72
C ARG A 76 12.18 -1.82 3.55
N ILE A 77 11.59 -3.01 3.65
CA ILE A 77 10.72 -3.59 2.62
C ILE A 77 9.28 -3.36 3.02
N LEU A 78 8.51 -2.74 2.12
CA LEU A 78 7.08 -2.54 2.27
C LEU A 78 6.32 -3.34 1.22
N LEU A 79 5.54 -4.34 1.66
CA LEU A 79 4.71 -5.19 0.80
C LEU A 79 3.25 -4.78 0.91
N LEU A 80 2.69 -4.20 -0.15
CA LEU A 80 1.31 -3.72 -0.18
C LEU A 80 0.43 -4.58 -1.09
N THR A 81 -0.81 -4.81 -0.64
CA THR A 81 -1.83 -5.53 -1.40
C THR A 81 -3.24 -5.00 -1.07
N PHE A 82 -4.25 -5.46 -1.78
CA PHE A 82 -5.63 -4.99 -1.57
C PHE A 82 -6.31 -5.61 -0.35
N THR A 83 -5.99 -6.85 0.02
CA THR A 83 -6.66 -7.54 1.11
C THR A 83 -5.69 -7.91 2.22
N ARG A 84 -6.18 -7.88 3.48
CA ARG A 84 -5.39 -8.31 4.65
C ARG A 84 -4.95 -9.77 4.51
N ARG A 85 -5.85 -10.62 4.00
CA ARG A 85 -5.57 -12.05 3.79
C ARG A 85 -4.41 -12.24 2.82
N SER A 86 -4.44 -11.58 1.66
CA SER A 86 -3.34 -11.65 0.69
C SER A 86 -2.00 -11.19 1.29
N ALA A 87 -2.00 -10.11 2.09
CA ALA A 87 -0.79 -9.65 2.76
C ALA A 87 -0.21 -10.73 3.70
N GLN A 88 -1.07 -11.33 4.52
CA GLN A 88 -0.67 -12.39 5.46
C GLN A 88 -0.14 -13.63 4.72
N GLU A 89 -0.83 -14.07 3.67
CA GLU A 89 -0.40 -15.21 2.86
C GLU A 89 0.95 -14.98 2.18
N MET A 90 1.18 -13.77 1.65
CA MET A 90 2.44 -13.41 1.01
C MET A 90 3.60 -13.38 2.02
N LEU A 91 3.40 -12.77 3.19
CA LEU A 91 4.40 -12.75 4.25
C LEU A 91 4.69 -14.15 4.79
N ALA A 92 3.67 -14.98 4.99
CA ALA A 92 3.85 -16.36 5.42
C ALA A 92 4.69 -17.18 4.41
N ARG A 93 4.44 -17.01 3.11
CA ARG A 93 5.25 -17.63 2.05
C ARG A 93 6.69 -17.11 2.03
N ALA A 94 6.89 -15.81 2.25
CA ALA A 94 8.24 -15.23 2.34
C ALA A 94 9.01 -15.84 3.53
N VAL A 95 8.34 -16.08 4.68
CA VAL A 95 8.95 -16.78 5.83
C VAL A 95 9.42 -18.19 5.44
N GLN A 96 8.68 -18.91 4.62
CA GLN A 96 9.08 -20.25 4.16
C GLN A 96 10.30 -20.22 3.23
N LEU A 97 10.51 -19.13 2.49
CA LEU A 97 11.64 -18.99 1.56
C LEU A 97 12.93 -18.53 2.23
N VAL A 98 12.85 -17.55 3.14
CA VAL A 98 14.04 -16.90 3.72
C VAL A 98 14.07 -16.91 5.25
N GLY A 99 13.18 -17.70 5.87
CA GLY A 99 13.15 -17.83 7.33
C GLY A 99 12.55 -16.64 8.06
N GLY A 100 12.80 -16.60 9.36
CA GLY A 100 12.17 -15.65 10.29
C GLY A 100 12.46 -14.17 10.02
N MET A 101 13.50 -13.82 9.29
CA MET A 101 13.87 -12.45 8.95
C MET A 101 12.76 -11.72 8.19
N SER A 102 12.01 -12.42 7.35
CA SER A 102 10.90 -11.81 6.61
C SER A 102 9.72 -11.38 7.50
N ARG A 103 9.67 -11.74 8.77
CA ARG A 103 8.68 -11.26 9.73
C ARG A 103 8.81 -9.76 10.01
N GLN A 104 9.97 -9.19 9.77
CA GLN A 104 10.24 -7.76 9.92
C GLN A 104 9.81 -6.93 8.70
N VAL A 105 9.43 -7.58 7.60
CA VAL A 105 8.89 -6.91 6.41
C VAL A 105 7.57 -6.24 6.77
N HIS A 106 7.48 -4.96 6.47
CA HIS A 106 6.23 -4.23 6.65
C HIS A 106 5.21 -4.66 5.60
N GLY A 107 4.13 -5.32 6.04
CA GLY A 107 3.08 -5.80 5.15
C GLY A 107 1.71 -5.28 5.53
N GLY A 108 0.85 -5.16 4.51
CA GLY A 108 -0.53 -4.76 4.76
C GLY A 108 -1.29 -4.34 3.52
N THR A 109 -2.48 -3.80 3.75
CA THR A 109 -3.26 -3.17 2.69
C THR A 109 -2.82 -1.72 2.50
N PHE A 110 -3.05 -1.16 1.30
CA PHE A 110 -2.83 0.27 1.03
C PHE A 110 -3.50 1.15 2.09
N HIS A 111 -4.80 0.94 2.36
CA HIS A 111 -5.54 1.70 3.35
C HIS A 111 -4.97 1.54 4.77
N GLY A 112 -4.66 0.33 5.19
CA GLY A 112 -4.10 0.08 6.51
C GLY A 112 -2.72 0.72 6.70
N THR A 113 -1.91 0.76 5.65
CA THR A 113 -0.60 1.42 5.69
C THR A 113 -0.74 2.93 5.66
N ALA A 114 -1.61 3.47 4.81
CA ALA A 114 -1.92 4.91 4.79
C ALA A 114 -2.42 5.38 6.16
N HIS A 115 -3.32 4.63 6.79
CA HIS A 115 -3.79 4.93 8.15
C HIS A 115 -2.64 4.98 9.17
N ARG A 116 -1.72 4.00 9.16
CA ARG A 116 -0.56 4.01 10.05
C ARG A 116 0.36 5.22 9.81
N LEU A 117 0.58 5.56 8.54
CA LEU A 117 1.37 6.74 8.17
C LEU A 117 0.71 8.03 8.65
N LEU A 118 -0.60 8.19 8.44
CA LEU A 118 -1.36 9.34 8.91
C LEU A 118 -1.37 9.45 10.45
N ARG A 119 -1.49 8.33 11.17
CA ARG A 119 -1.37 8.34 12.64
C ARG A 119 0.00 8.80 13.10
N ARG A 120 1.05 8.40 12.41
CA ARG A 120 2.44 8.74 12.79
C ARG A 120 2.85 10.15 12.37
N PHE A 121 2.50 10.55 11.17
CA PHE A 121 2.97 11.79 10.55
C PHE A 121 1.89 12.85 10.35
N GLY A 122 0.62 12.51 10.56
CA GLY A 122 -0.52 13.41 10.41
C GLY A 122 -0.39 14.72 11.19
N PRO A 123 0.11 14.72 12.45
CA PRO A 123 0.32 15.97 13.18
C PRO A 123 1.23 16.97 12.45
N ALA A 124 2.25 16.50 11.74
CA ALA A 124 3.10 17.36 10.91
C ALA A 124 2.39 17.95 9.69
N ALA A 125 1.28 17.31 9.26
CA ALA A 125 0.41 17.77 8.17
C ALA A 125 -0.85 18.49 8.68
N GLY A 126 -0.92 18.84 9.97
CA GLY A 126 -2.07 19.54 10.57
C GLY A 126 -3.26 18.65 10.93
N LEU A 127 -3.13 17.32 10.86
CA LEU A 127 -4.17 16.40 11.31
C LEU A 127 -4.07 16.14 12.81
N SER A 128 -5.21 16.15 13.52
CA SER A 128 -5.24 15.71 14.91
C SER A 128 -4.79 14.25 15.01
N GLY A 129 -4.05 13.88 16.06
CA GLY A 129 -3.70 12.48 16.34
C GLY A 129 -4.93 11.59 16.59
N ASP A 130 -6.06 12.18 16.97
CA ASP A 130 -7.30 11.50 17.33
C ASP A 130 -8.32 11.46 16.17
N PHE A 131 -7.90 11.71 14.94
CA PHE A 131 -8.82 11.68 13.81
C PHE A 131 -9.53 10.32 13.66
N THR A 132 -10.80 10.36 13.29
CA THR A 132 -11.61 9.18 12.96
C THR A 132 -11.69 9.04 11.44
N ILE A 133 -11.62 7.82 10.94
CA ILE A 133 -11.92 7.53 9.54
C ILE A 133 -13.42 7.31 9.45
N MET A 134 -14.08 8.16 8.68
CA MET A 134 -15.48 8.00 8.35
C MET A 134 -15.63 7.06 7.16
N ASP A 135 -16.64 6.21 7.21
CA ASP A 135 -17.08 5.50 6.02
C ASP A 135 -17.90 6.42 5.09
N GLN A 136 -18.30 5.89 3.94
CA GLN A 136 -19.06 6.66 2.95
C GLN A 136 -20.43 7.09 3.49
N GLY A 137 -21.07 6.28 4.34
CA GLY A 137 -22.35 6.58 4.97
C GLY A 137 -22.20 7.74 5.95
N ASP A 138 -21.24 7.64 6.85
CA ASP A 138 -20.94 8.69 7.85
C ASP A 138 -20.60 10.02 7.19
N ALA A 139 -19.80 9.98 6.13
CA ALA A 139 -19.44 11.18 5.36
C ALA A 139 -20.65 11.83 4.69
N ALA A 140 -21.57 11.04 4.13
CA ALA A 140 -22.81 11.54 3.54
C ALA A 140 -23.76 12.12 4.63
N ASP A 141 -23.81 11.51 5.79
CA ASP A 141 -24.61 12.00 6.92
C ASP A 141 -24.05 13.32 7.48
N LEU A 142 -22.74 13.46 7.57
CA LEU A 142 -22.10 14.73 7.93
C LEU A 142 -22.43 15.85 6.93
N ILE A 143 -22.43 15.54 5.64
CA ILE A 143 -22.86 16.47 4.58
C ILE A 143 -24.33 16.85 4.78
N GLN A 144 -25.20 15.90 5.13
CA GLN A 144 -26.63 16.19 5.41
C GLN A 144 -26.79 17.12 6.60
N LEU A 145 -26.02 16.92 7.68
CA LEU A 145 -26.04 17.82 8.84
C LEU A 145 -25.57 19.22 8.47
N SER A 146 -24.47 19.34 7.74
CA SER A 146 -23.95 20.63 7.26
C SER A 146 -24.95 21.35 6.36
N ARG A 147 -25.63 20.61 5.48
CA ARG A 147 -26.71 21.12 4.62
C ARG A 147 -27.87 21.69 5.44
N ALA A 148 -28.29 20.97 6.49
CA ALA A 148 -29.37 21.43 7.37
C ALA A 148 -28.98 22.69 8.14
N GLN A 149 -27.76 22.74 8.70
CA GLN A 149 -27.23 23.91 9.42
C GLN A 149 -27.13 25.16 8.55
N LEU A 150 -26.81 25.00 7.26
CA LEU A 150 -26.70 26.09 6.30
C LEU A 150 -28.07 26.50 5.71
N GLY A 151 -29.19 25.94 6.16
CA GLY A 151 -30.54 26.28 5.71
C GLY A 151 -30.94 25.71 4.35
N TYR A 152 -30.14 24.78 3.80
CA TYR A 152 -30.46 24.08 2.53
C TYR A 152 -31.27 22.80 2.75
N GLY A 153 -31.76 22.56 3.97
CA GLY A 153 -32.58 21.41 4.33
C GLY A 153 -34.06 21.52 3.93
N ASP A 154 -34.56 22.72 3.69
CA ASP A 154 -35.98 22.96 3.45
C ASP A 154 -36.45 22.49 2.07
N ALA A 155 -37.62 21.84 2.05
CA ALA A 155 -38.25 21.26 0.86
C ALA A 155 -38.63 22.32 -0.22
N LYS A 156 -38.57 23.62 0.11
CA LYS A 156 -38.92 24.73 -0.80
C LYS A 156 -37.86 25.02 -1.87
N ARG A 157 -36.62 24.55 -1.69
CA ARG A 157 -35.54 24.70 -2.67
C ARG A 157 -35.05 23.33 -3.15
N ARG A 158 -34.98 23.16 -4.47
CA ARG A 158 -34.33 21.98 -5.05
C ARG A 158 -32.83 22.08 -4.79
N PHE A 159 -32.35 21.30 -3.84
CA PHE A 159 -30.92 21.18 -3.53
C PHE A 159 -30.52 19.71 -3.66
N PRO A 160 -29.31 19.38 -4.13
CA PRO A 160 -28.89 18.00 -4.34
C PRO A 160 -28.98 17.15 -3.08
N ARG A 161 -29.22 15.86 -3.25
CA ARG A 161 -29.25 14.89 -2.15
C ARG A 161 -27.84 14.71 -1.58
N LYS A 162 -27.74 14.22 -0.33
CA LYS A 162 -26.48 14.01 0.39
C LYS A 162 -25.50 13.15 -0.41
N GLU A 163 -25.98 12.12 -1.11
CA GLU A 163 -25.15 11.23 -1.92
C GLU A 163 -24.54 11.97 -3.13
N THR A 164 -25.31 12.83 -3.78
CA THR A 164 -24.81 13.66 -4.89
C THR A 164 -23.77 14.66 -4.40
N LEU A 165 -24.02 15.32 -3.27
CA LEU A 165 -23.07 16.25 -2.67
C LEU A 165 -21.78 15.55 -2.26
N HIS A 166 -21.88 14.36 -1.66
CA HIS A 166 -20.74 13.53 -1.32
C HIS A 166 -19.92 13.15 -2.57
N TYR A 167 -20.60 12.75 -3.65
CA TYR A 167 -19.95 12.44 -4.92
C TYR A 167 -19.18 13.65 -5.49
N VAL A 168 -19.83 14.83 -5.53
CA VAL A 168 -19.20 16.06 -6.03
C VAL A 168 -18.00 16.45 -5.18
N TYR A 169 -18.15 16.42 -3.85
CA TYR A 169 -17.06 16.67 -2.90
C TYR A 169 -15.90 15.70 -3.10
N SER A 170 -16.19 14.40 -3.14
CA SER A 170 -15.18 13.36 -3.35
C SER A 170 -14.45 13.52 -4.68
N ARG A 171 -15.18 13.86 -5.74
CA ARG A 171 -14.57 14.14 -7.05
C ARG A 171 -13.64 15.35 -6.97
N HIS A 172 -14.09 16.47 -6.38
CA HIS A 172 -13.27 17.67 -6.22
C HIS A 172 -11.97 17.37 -5.45
N VAL A 173 -12.06 16.69 -4.30
CA VAL A 173 -10.89 16.36 -3.47
C VAL A 173 -9.92 15.42 -4.19
N ASN A 174 -10.44 14.43 -4.94
CA ASN A 174 -9.59 13.43 -5.58
C ASN A 174 -8.98 13.88 -6.92
N THR A 175 -9.59 14.86 -7.59
CA THR A 175 -9.14 15.32 -8.91
C THR A 175 -8.59 16.75 -8.90
N GLU A 176 -8.75 17.46 -7.78
CA GLU A 176 -8.40 18.89 -7.64
C GLU A 176 -9.14 19.82 -8.62
N PHE A 177 -10.13 19.31 -9.37
CA PHE A 177 -10.96 20.14 -10.25
C PHE A 177 -11.92 21.00 -9.44
N PRO A 178 -12.09 22.30 -9.81
CA PRO A 178 -13.05 23.17 -9.16
C PRO A 178 -14.48 22.62 -9.22
N VAL A 179 -15.27 22.85 -8.16
CA VAL A 179 -16.68 22.42 -8.13
C VAL A 179 -17.53 23.17 -9.17
N ALA A 180 -17.07 24.33 -9.63
CA ALA A 180 -17.80 25.21 -10.57
C ALA A 180 -17.55 24.89 -12.06
N GLU A 181 -16.75 23.90 -12.37
CA GLU A 181 -16.53 23.36 -13.72
C GLU A 181 -17.12 21.94 -13.78
#